data_9925aa8e5485204f099e714befcd1267
#
_entry.id   9925aa8e5485204f099e714befcd1267
#
_cell.length_a   1.000
_cell.length_b   1.000
_cell.length_c   1.000
_cell.angle_alpha   90.00
_cell.angle_beta   90.00
_cell.angle_gamma   90.00
#
_symmetry.space_group_name_H-M   'P 1'
#
loop_
_entity.id
_entity.type
_entity.pdbx_description
1 polymer ?
#
loop_
_entity_poly.entity_id
_entity_poly.type
_entity_poly.pdbx_seq_one_letter_code
_entity_poly.pdbx_strand_id
1 'polypeptide(L)'
;MKMLKISKKNDNTAIDEFKKMVFTRMVHLQMDNAELSKLSGVTNSKVLALKYGNKNTLKLGDIVKIAKVLRINLNDLKGNENMRGFELIEGMNGELPIKATIHSAGVDFIASSDITIPAFRFKGQATLVPTGVKAFMQKDEYLQIFARSSIPVNLGLIMSNGVGIVDADYYNNPKNEGHIMIEFNNLTNEHITIEKGTRIAQGIFNKVLPVTHGVRLKNDTRNGGFGSTNEN
;
A
#
# COMPACT_ATOMS: atom_id res chain seq x y z
N MET A 1 -36.53 -10.96 -5.03
CA MET A 1 -35.46 -10.74 -6.01
C MET A 1 -35.03 -9.27 -5.93
N LYS A 2 -34.03 -8.96 -5.05
CA LYS A 2 -33.53 -7.58 -4.89
C LYS A 2 -32.39 -7.37 -5.89
N MET A 3 -32.61 -6.50 -6.87
CA MET A 3 -31.55 -6.05 -7.80
C MET A 3 -30.43 -5.37 -7.02
N LEU A 4 -29.22 -5.91 -7.13
CA LEU A 4 -28.00 -5.22 -6.69
C LEU A 4 -27.85 -3.95 -7.53
N LYS A 5 -27.95 -2.79 -6.88
CA LYS A 5 -27.53 -1.51 -7.47
C LYS A 5 -26.00 -1.49 -7.47
N ILE A 6 -25.41 -1.82 -8.62
CA ILE A 6 -23.97 -1.62 -8.85
C ILE A 6 -23.76 -0.10 -8.91
N SER A 7 -22.90 0.38 -8.00
CA SER A 7 -22.57 1.79 -7.86
C SER A 7 -21.87 2.32 -9.13
N LYS A 8 -22.47 3.28 -9.82
CA LYS A 8 -21.92 3.97 -11.00
C LYS A 8 -20.64 4.80 -10.75
N LYS A 9 -20.08 4.75 -9.55
CA LYS A 9 -18.93 5.57 -9.16
C LYS A 9 -17.57 4.96 -9.57
N ASN A 10 -17.50 3.65 -9.84
CA ASN A 10 -16.26 2.94 -10.16
C ASN A 10 -15.90 2.95 -11.66
N ASP A 11 -16.87 3.15 -12.58
CA ASP A 11 -16.61 3.11 -14.02
C ASP A 11 -15.81 4.31 -14.53
N ASN A 12 -15.94 5.48 -13.89
CA ASN A 12 -15.22 6.69 -14.30
C ASN A 12 -13.72 6.63 -13.98
N THR A 13 -13.32 5.95 -12.91
CA THR A 13 -11.93 5.90 -12.45
C THR A 13 -11.05 5.08 -13.41
N ALA A 14 -11.51 3.91 -13.85
CA ALA A 14 -10.76 3.05 -14.77
C ALA A 14 -10.54 3.70 -16.14
N ILE A 15 -11.52 4.47 -16.61
CA ILE A 15 -11.42 5.20 -17.88
C ILE A 15 -10.49 6.40 -17.77
N ASP A 16 -10.49 7.11 -16.66
CA ASP A 16 -9.58 8.23 -16.45
C ASP A 16 -8.13 7.73 -16.29
N GLU A 17 -7.94 6.56 -15.70
CA GLU A 17 -6.65 5.90 -15.64
C GLU A 17 -6.17 5.44 -17.02
N PHE A 18 -7.03 4.84 -17.82
CA PHE A 18 -6.73 4.51 -19.20
C PHE A 18 -6.30 5.74 -20.00
N LYS A 19 -7.03 6.86 -19.90
CA LYS A 19 -6.66 8.13 -20.54
C LYS A 19 -5.24 8.55 -20.16
N LYS A 20 -4.90 8.55 -18.87
CA LYS A 20 -3.55 8.89 -18.39
C LYS A 20 -2.49 7.99 -19.01
N MET A 21 -2.71 6.67 -19.03
CA MET A 21 -1.77 5.71 -19.63
C MET A 21 -1.60 5.95 -21.13
N VAL A 22 -2.70 6.22 -21.87
CA VAL A 22 -2.66 6.56 -23.29
C VAL A 22 -1.79 7.79 -23.54
N PHE A 23 -2.01 8.89 -22.81
CA PHE A 23 -1.23 10.12 -22.99
C PHE A 23 0.24 9.94 -22.65
N THR A 24 0.54 9.32 -21.53
CA THR A 24 1.93 9.04 -21.13
C THR A 24 2.65 8.24 -22.21
N ARG A 25 1.97 7.24 -22.77
CA ARG A 25 2.55 6.37 -23.80
C ARG A 25 2.72 7.08 -25.14
N MET A 26 1.74 7.90 -25.55
CA MET A 26 1.83 8.71 -26.78
C MET A 26 3.01 9.70 -26.71
N VAL A 27 3.18 10.39 -25.57
CA VAL A 27 4.33 11.28 -25.36
C VAL A 27 5.65 10.53 -25.46
N HIS A 28 5.75 9.36 -24.79
CA HIS A 28 6.97 8.54 -24.83
C HIS A 28 7.31 8.02 -26.24
N LEU A 29 6.29 7.72 -27.04
CA LEU A 29 6.45 7.23 -28.41
C LEU A 29 6.49 8.36 -29.45
N GLN A 30 6.39 9.64 -29.02
CA GLN A 30 6.29 10.82 -29.89
C GLN A 30 5.13 10.69 -30.92
N MET A 31 4.06 9.99 -30.55
CA MET A 31 2.92 9.65 -31.41
C MET A 31 1.84 10.72 -31.27
N ASP A 32 1.31 11.21 -32.38
CA ASP A 32 0.15 12.12 -32.41
C ASP A 32 -1.19 11.38 -32.52
N ASN A 33 -2.30 12.13 -32.42
CA ASN A 33 -3.64 11.57 -32.47
C ASN A 33 -3.98 10.95 -33.83
N ALA A 34 -3.47 11.53 -34.93
CA ALA A 34 -3.73 11.04 -36.28
C ALA A 34 -3.01 9.69 -36.51
N GLU A 35 -1.80 9.58 -36.04
CA GLU A 35 -1.02 8.35 -36.10
C GLU A 35 -1.66 7.25 -35.23
N LEU A 36 -2.05 7.55 -34.00
CA LEU A 36 -2.76 6.60 -33.14
C LEU A 36 -4.08 6.15 -33.80
N SER A 37 -4.83 7.06 -34.38
CA SER A 37 -6.07 6.76 -35.13
C SER A 37 -5.79 5.80 -36.30
N LYS A 38 -4.76 6.07 -37.11
CA LYS A 38 -4.35 5.26 -38.25
C LYS A 38 -3.94 3.85 -37.81
N LEU A 39 -3.10 3.73 -36.80
CA LEU A 39 -2.58 2.45 -36.32
C LEU A 39 -3.61 1.60 -35.58
N SER A 40 -4.48 2.22 -34.81
CA SER A 40 -5.51 1.51 -34.03
C SER A 40 -6.77 1.21 -34.83
N GLY A 41 -7.01 1.92 -35.95
CA GLY A 41 -8.29 1.88 -36.66
C GLY A 41 -9.46 2.46 -35.87
N VAL A 42 -9.17 3.25 -34.83
CA VAL A 42 -10.16 4.01 -34.07
C VAL A 42 -10.23 5.42 -34.66
N THR A 43 -11.44 5.93 -34.94
CA THR A 43 -11.59 7.24 -35.58
C THR A 43 -10.92 8.36 -34.79
N ASN A 44 -10.34 9.34 -35.50
CA ASN A 44 -9.63 10.46 -34.89
C ASN A 44 -10.52 11.25 -33.91
N SER A 45 -11.82 11.39 -34.20
CA SER A 45 -12.78 12.01 -33.27
C SER A 45 -12.89 11.29 -31.94
N LYS A 46 -12.84 9.95 -31.93
CA LYS A 46 -12.82 9.15 -30.71
C LYS A 46 -11.49 9.25 -29.96
N VAL A 47 -10.37 9.28 -30.69
CA VAL A 47 -9.03 9.49 -30.09
C VAL A 47 -8.96 10.88 -29.45
N LEU A 48 -9.45 11.92 -30.12
CA LEU A 48 -9.56 13.28 -29.57
C LEU A 48 -10.51 13.36 -28.36
N ALA A 49 -11.59 12.58 -28.34
CA ALA A 49 -12.50 12.51 -27.20
C ALA A 49 -11.86 11.97 -25.93
N LEU A 50 -10.78 11.16 -26.04
CA LEU A 50 -9.95 10.78 -24.88
C LEU A 50 -9.33 12.00 -24.21
N LYS A 51 -8.94 13.01 -24.99
CA LYS A 51 -8.23 14.20 -24.47
C LYS A 51 -9.19 15.28 -23.95
N TYR A 52 -10.30 15.50 -24.64
CA TYR A 52 -11.16 16.68 -24.42
C TYR A 52 -12.61 16.31 -24.07
N GLY A 53 -13.01 15.04 -24.16
CA GLY A 53 -14.39 14.62 -24.02
C GLY A 53 -14.81 14.35 -22.59
N ASN A 54 -15.90 14.98 -22.17
CA ASN A 54 -16.60 14.71 -20.91
C ASN A 54 -17.52 13.48 -20.96
N LYS A 55 -17.71 12.87 -22.13
CA LYS A 55 -18.56 11.69 -22.31
C LYS A 55 -17.76 10.54 -22.88
N ASN A 56 -17.97 9.38 -22.32
CA ASN A 56 -17.34 8.12 -22.70
C ASN A 56 -17.91 7.64 -24.03
N THR A 57 -17.25 8.00 -25.13
CA THR A 57 -17.64 7.59 -26.49
C THR A 57 -16.94 6.35 -26.99
N LEU A 58 -15.94 5.85 -26.22
CA LEU A 58 -15.19 4.64 -26.55
C LEU A 58 -16.00 3.39 -26.18
N LYS A 59 -16.07 2.46 -27.12
CA LYS A 59 -16.53 1.10 -26.85
C LYS A 59 -15.35 0.25 -26.37
N LEU A 60 -15.61 -0.86 -25.70
CA LEU A 60 -14.58 -1.80 -25.24
C LEU A 60 -13.63 -2.20 -26.37
N GLY A 61 -14.15 -2.43 -27.58
CA GLY A 61 -13.34 -2.74 -28.76
C GLY A 61 -12.37 -1.62 -29.16
N ASP A 62 -12.73 -0.35 -28.97
CA ASP A 62 -11.83 0.79 -29.22
C ASP A 62 -10.71 0.84 -28.19
N ILE A 63 -11.03 0.59 -26.93
CA ILE A 63 -10.04 0.52 -25.80
C ILE A 63 -9.01 -0.58 -26.08
N VAL A 64 -9.47 -1.78 -26.45
CA VAL A 64 -8.57 -2.92 -26.77
C VAL A 64 -7.64 -2.60 -27.94
N LYS A 65 -8.16 -1.96 -28.99
CA LYS A 65 -7.36 -1.59 -30.18
C LYS A 65 -6.28 -0.56 -29.83
N ILE A 66 -6.64 0.49 -29.09
CA ILE A 66 -5.71 1.53 -28.63
C ILE A 66 -4.65 0.92 -27.71
N ALA A 67 -5.07 0.12 -26.73
CA ALA A 67 -4.18 -0.56 -25.82
C ALA A 67 -3.14 -1.44 -26.51
N LYS A 68 -3.56 -2.18 -27.54
CA LYS A 68 -2.68 -3.03 -28.36
C LYS A 68 -1.59 -2.21 -29.07
N VAL A 69 -1.95 -1.11 -29.72
CA VAL A 69 -1.01 -0.23 -30.42
C VAL A 69 0.00 0.38 -29.46
N LEU A 70 -0.47 0.88 -28.32
CA LEU A 70 0.38 1.55 -27.32
C LEU A 70 1.08 0.57 -26.36
N ARG A 71 0.86 -0.74 -26.50
CA ARG A 71 1.36 -1.81 -25.60
C ARG A 71 0.96 -1.54 -24.15
N ILE A 72 -0.27 -1.09 -23.92
CA ILE A 72 -0.86 -0.90 -22.59
C ILE A 72 -1.45 -2.24 -22.15
N ASN A 73 -1.04 -2.72 -20.98
CA ASN A 73 -1.65 -3.89 -20.36
C ASN A 73 -2.99 -3.48 -19.72
N LEU A 74 -4.11 -3.96 -20.26
CA LEU A 74 -5.44 -3.63 -19.75
C LEU A 74 -5.70 -4.19 -18.34
N ASN A 75 -4.90 -5.16 -17.87
CA ASN A 75 -5.00 -5.62 -16.49
C ASN A 75 -4.50 -4.56 -15.50
N ASP A 76 -3.68 -3.61 -15.95
CA ASP A 76 -3.24 -2.48 -15.13
C ASP A 76 -4.35 -1.43 -14.95
N LEU A 77 -5.45 -1.52 -15.74
CA LEU A 77 -6.65 -0.68 -15.63
C LEU A 77 -7.65 -1.16 -14.58
N LYS A 78 -7.36 -2.20 -13.86
CA LYS A 78 -8.15 -2.61 -12.70
C LYS A 78 -8.06 -1.49 -11.67
N GLY A 79 -9.01 -0.56 -11.76
CA GLY A 79 -9.13 0.53 -10.82
C GLY A 79 -8.99 0.02 -9.40
N ASN A 80 -8.30 0.76 -8.56
CA ASN A 80 -8.03 0.56 -7.13
C ASN A 80 -7.80 -0.88 -6.60
N GLU A 81 -8.14 -1.92 -7.38
CA GLU A 81 -8.03 -3.33 -6.98
C GLU A 81 -6.59 -3.83 -6.81
N ASN A 82 -5.59 -3.09 -7.32
CA ASN A 82 -4.16 -3.42 -7.14
C ASN A 82 -3.38 -2.33 -6.40
N MET A 83 -4.06 -1.35 -5.83
CA MET A 83 -3.39 -0.31 -5.06
C MET A 83 -3.02 -0.84 -3.67
N ARG A 84 -1.79 -0.60 -3.31
CA ARG A 84 -1.25 -0.74 -1.95
C ARG A 84 -0.39 0.45 -1.64
N GLY A 85 -0.32 0.82 -0.38
CA GLY A 85 0.44 2.00 0.00
C GLY A 85 0.23 2.38 1.45
N PHE A 86 0.55 3.63 1.74
CA PHE A 86 0.51 4.17 3.09
C PHE A 86 -0.22 5.50 3.10
N GLU A 87 -0.85 5.78 4.22
CA GLU A 87 -1.46 7.07 4.54
C GLU A 87 -0.98 7.52 5.91
N LEU A 88 -0.97 8.83 6.14
CA LEU A 88 -0.71 9.39 7.45
C LEU A 88 -1.92 9.18 8.36
N ILE A 89 -1.67 8.97 9.64
CA ILE A 89 -2.71 9.00 10.69
C ILE A 89 -3.09 10.45 10.93
N GLU A 90 -4.37 10.75 10.97
CA GLU A 90 -4.87 12.12 11.18
C GLU A 90 -4.42 12.65 12.54
N GLY A 91 -3.90 13.89 12.56
CA GLY A 91 -3.41 14.53 13.78
C GLY A 91 -2.06 14.04 14.32
N MET A 92 -1.38 13.09 13.63
CA MET A 92 -0.05 12.61 14.03
C MET A 92 1.06 13.20 13.14
N ASN A 93 2.23 13.44 13.75
CA ASN A 93 3.44 13.91 13.06
C ASN A 93 4.19 12.73 12.41
N GLY A 94 3.55 12.02 11.47
CA GLY A 94 4.18 10.94 10.71
C GLY A 94 4.84 11.43 9.42
N GLU A 95 5.72 10.59 8.87
CA GLU A 95 6.25 10.73 7.51
C GLU A 95 5.94 9.47 6.72
N LEU A 96 5.63 9.63 5.42
CA LEU A 96 5.41 8.45 4.56
C LEU A 96 6.69 7.64 4.43
N PRO A 97 6.61 6.30 4.42
CA PRO A 97 7.77 5.44 4.27
C PRO A 97 8.56 5.72 2.99
N ILE A 98 9.87 5.58 3.07
CA ILE A 98 10.80 5.92 2.01
C ILE A 98 11.27 4.66 1.28
N LYS A 99 11.16 4.65 -0.04
CA LYS A 99 11.82 3.65 -0.88
C LYS A 99 13.24 4.12 -1.20
N ALA A 100 14.25 3.44 -0.66
CA ALA A 100 15.65 3.88 -0.73
C ALA A 100 16.18 3.93 -2.18
N THR A 101 15.82 2.95 -3.02
CA THR A 101 16.17 2.89 -4.45
C THR A 101 14.99 2.33 -5.26
N ILE A 102 14.99 2.53 -6.58
CA ILE A 102 13.92 2.04 -7.46
C ILE A 102 13.75 0.51 -7.38
N HIS A 103 14.84 -0.22 -7.08
CA HIS A 103 14.84 -1.68 -6.98
C HIS A 103 14.84 -2.21 -5.54
N SER A 104 14.73 -1.34 -4.52
CA SER A 104 14.57 -1.81 -3.14
C SER A 104 13.32 -2.67 -3.02
N ALA A 105 13.41 -3.81 -2.34
CA ALA A 105 12.25 -4.68 -2.09
C ALA A 105 11.24 -4.04 -1.16
N GLY A 106 11.72 -3.33 -0.14
CA GLY A 106 10.91 -2.70 0.89
C GLY A 106 10.97 -1.18 0.89
N VAL A 107 10.19 -0.61 1.80
CA VAL A 107 10.16 0.80 2.15
C VAL A 107 10.55 0.97 3.62
N ASP A 108 11.30 2.01 3.94
CA ASP A 108 11.77 2.29 5.30
C ASP A 108 10.72 3.07 6.08
N PHE A 109 10.35 2.58 7.25
CA PHE A 109 9.52 3.27 8.25
C PHE A 109 10.36 4.21 9.10
N ILE A 110 9.77 5.34 9.45
CA ILE A 110 10.41 6.45 10.17
C ILE A 110 9.72 6.61 11.52
N ALA A 111 10.50 6.81 12.59
CA ALA A 111 9.96 7.15 13.91
C ALA A 111 9.30 8.53 13.89
N SER A 112 8.04 8.62 14.33
CA SER A 112 7.26 9.89 14.31
C SER A 112 7.50 10.79 15.53
N SER A 113 8.19 10.26 16.55
CA SER A 113 8.55 10.99 17.78
C SER A 113 9.79 10.40 18.41
N ASP A 114 10.42 11.15 19.31
CA ASP A 114 11.50 10.64 20.16
C ASP A 114 10.94 9.62 21.15
N ILE A 115 11.58 8.44 21.22
CA ILE A 115 11.19 7.35 22.13
C ILE A 115 12.42 6.77 22.80
N THR A 116 12.41 6.72 24.13
CA THR A 116 13.47 6.04 24.90
C THR A 116 13.05 4.60 25.20
N ILE A 117 13.85 3.66 24.75
CA ILE A 117 13.69 2.22 25.00
C ILE A 117 14.54 1.87 26.22
N PRO A 118 13.96 1.41 27.34
CA PRO A 118 14.66 1.13 28.56
C PRO A 118 15.72 0.03 28.38
N ALA A 119 16.81 0.11 29.15
CA ALA A 119 17.82 -0.92 29.22
C ALA A 119 17.21 -2.28 29.64
N PHE A 120 17.78 -3.39 29.15
CA PHE A 120 17.28 -4.74 29.39
C PHE A 120 17.06 -5.09 30.87
N ARG A 121 17.90 -4.58 31.78
CA ARG A 121 17.80 -4.81 33.25
C ARG A 121 16.54 -4.25 33.91
N PHE A 122 15.84 -3.34 33.24
CA PHE A 122 14.62 -2.70 33.78
C PHE A 122 13.34 -3.41 33.36
N LYS A 123 13.40 -4.73 33.19
CA LYS A 123 12.28 -5.58 32.81
C LYS A 123 11.89 -5.47 31.33
N GLY A 124 12.20 -6.50 30.57
CA GLY A 124 12.00 -6.61 29.15
C GLY A 124 10.56 -6.42 28.67
N GLN A 125 10.02 -5.24 28.87
CA GLN A 125 8.81 -4.82 28.19
C GLN A 125 9.22 -4.23 26.85
N ALA A 126 8.68 -4.80 25.80
CA ALA A 126 8.80 -4.24 24.48
C ALA A 126 8.25 -2.80 24.46
N THR A 127 8.97 -1.91 23.78
CA THR A 127 8.58 -0.53 23.60
C THR A 127 8.05 -0.34 22.19
N LEU A 128 6.83 0.20 22.08
CA LEU A 128 6.22 0.53 20.79
C LEU A 128 6.72 1.90 20.31
N VAL A 129 7.36 1.92 19.17
CA VAL A 129 7.82 3.14 18.47
C VAL A 129 6.80 3.53 17.41
N PRO A 130 6.13 4.68 17.54
CA PRO A 130 5.09 5.11 16.60
C PRO A 130 5.71 5.56 15.29
N THR A 131 5.03 5.25 14.16
CA THR A 131 5.43 5.70 12.83
C THR A 131 4.53 6.80 12.27
N GLY A 132 3.32 6.95 12.82
CA GLY A 132 2.31 7.90 12.34
C GLY A 132 1.70 7.54 10.99
N VAL A 133 1.84 6.28 10.53
CA VAL A 133 1.29 5.83 9.26
C VAL A 133 0.44 4.57 9.42
N LYS A 134 -0.46 4.38 8.47
CA LYS A 134 -1.27 3.17 8.26
C LYS A 134 -1.06 2.65 6.84
N ALA A 135 -1.26 1.35 6.62
CA ALA A 135 -1.10 0.70 5.32
C ALA A 135 -2.43 0.21 4.77
N PHE A 136 -2.69 0.46 3.49
CA PHE A 136 -3.80 -0.13 2.75
C PHE A 136 -3.27 -1.10 1.68
N MET A 137 -4.02 -2.18 1.43
CA MET A 137 -3.61 -3.24 0.50
C MET A 137 -4.82 -4.08 0.08
N GLN A 138 -4.59 -5.02 -0.83
CA GLN A 138 -5.62 -5.95 -1.27
C GLN A 138 -5.93 -6.98 -0.18
N LYS A 139 -7.14 -7.57 -0.20
CA LYS A 139 -7.60 -8.59 0.76
C LYS A 139 -6.74 -9.85 0.78
N ASP A 140 -6.04 -10.14 -0.31
CA ASP A 140 -5.11 -11.25 -0.48
C ASP A 140 -3.65 -10.84 -0.30
N GLU A 141 -3.41 -9.73 0.40
CA GLU A 141 -2.09 -9.20 0.70
C GLU A 141 -1.90 -8.98 2.19
N TYR A 142 -0.66 -8.93 2.61
CA TYR A 142 -0.22 -8.51 3.94
C TYR A 142 1.07 -7.71 3.81
N LEU A 143 1.33 -6.86 4.80
CA LEU A 143 2.59 -6.13 4.92
C LEU A 143 3.45 -6.83 5.97
N GLN A 144 4.64 -7.25 5.55
CA GLN A 144 5.64 -7.85 6.40
C GLN A 144 6.67 -6.79 6.81
N ILE A 145 6.97 -6.68 8.10
CA ILE A 145 7.84 -5.64 8.66
C ILE A 145 9.04 -6.30 9.35
N PHE A 146 10.23 -5.81 9.02
CA PHE A 146 11.50 -6.23 9.57
C PHE A 146 12.24 -5.04 10.19
N ALA A 147 13.04 -5.25 11.21
CA ALA A 147 14.02 -4.25 11.63
C ALA A 147 14.98 -3.94 10.48
N ARG A 148 15.42 -2.68 10.34
CA ARG A 148 16.53 -2.38 9.43
C ARG A 148 17.80 -3.01 9.95
N SER A 149 18.68 -3.47 9.07
CA SER A 149 19.92 -4.16 9.42
C SER A 149 20.83 -3.38 10.37
N SER A 150 20.80 -2.05 10.30
CA SER A 150 21.58 -1.18 11.18
C SER A 150 21.05 -1.12 12.63
N ILE A 151 19.78 -1.43 12.87
CA ILE A 151 19.15 -1.30 14.18
C ILE A 151 19.77 -2.29 15.20
N PRO A 152 19.81 -3.61 14.94
CA PRO A 152 20.45 -4.53 15.88
C PRO A 152 21.95 -4.33 15.99
N VAL A 153 22.62 -3.98 14.88
CA VAL A 153 24.08 -3.85 14.86
C VAL A 153 24.57 -2.60 15.61
N ASN A 154 23.92 -1.45 15.39
CA ASN A 154 24.40 -0.17 15.93
C ASN A 154 23.76 0.17 17.28
N LEU A 155 22.50 -0.27 17.51
CA LEU A 155 21.73 0.10 18.69
C LEU A 155 21.44 -1.07 19.63
N GLY A 156 21.73 -2.31 19.26
CA GLY A 156 21.40 -3.48 20.08
C GLY A 156 19.89 -3.66 20.31
N LEU A 157 19.05 -3.12 19.41
CA LEU A 157 17.60 -3.25 19.48
C LEU A 157 17.12 -4.37 18.55
N ILE A 158 16.20 -5.19 19.00
CA ILE A 158 15.56 -6.24 18.21
C ILE A 158 14.05 -6.06 18.22
N MET A 159 13.39 -6.43 17.13
CA MET A 159 11.93 -6.51 17.14
C MET A 159 11.48 -7.68 18.01
N SER A 160 10.57 -7.42 18.96
CA SER A 160 10.15 -8.41 19.96
C SER A 160 9.46 -9.63 19.34
N ASN A 161 8.71 -9.41 18.27
CA ASN A 161 8.01 -10.43 17.48
C ASN A 161 8.85 -11.01 16.34
N GLY A 162 10.12 -10.60 16.20
CA GLY A 162 11.00 -10.98 15.09
C GLY A 162 10.58 -10.39 13.75
N VAL A 163 9.34 -10.61 13.35
CA VAL A 163 8.71 -10.09 12.11
C VAL A 163 7.32 -9.58 12.45
N GLY A 164 7.03 -8.33 12.08
CA GLY A 164 5.69 -7.76 12.16
C GLY A 164 4.83 -8.19 10.97
N ILE A 165 3.59 -8.55 11.23
CA ILE A 165 2.59 -8.86 10.20
C ILE A 165 1.45 -7.86 10.35
N VAL A 166 1.16 -7.13 9.28
CA VAL A 166 0.01 -6.23 9.18
C VAL A 166 -0.95 -6.80 8.14
N ASP A 167 -2.11 -7.23 8.62
CA ASP A 167 -3.16 -7.80 7.77
C ASP A 167 -3.91 -6.70 7.01
N ALA A 168 -4.54 -7.06 5.89
CA ALA A 168 -5.28 -6.11 5.06
C ALA A 168 -6.45 -5.44 5.80
N ASP A 169 -7.08 -6.14 6.75
CA ASP A 169 -8.20 -5.65 7.56
C ASP A 169 -7.78 -4.83 8.79
N TYR A 170 -6.46 -4.63 9.00
CA TYR A 170 -5.96 -3.75 10.04
C TYR A 170 -6.15 -2.26 9.70
N TYR A 171 -6.23 -1.93 8.43
CA TYR A 171 -6.44 -0.58 7.93
C TYR A 171 -7.77 0.01 8.41
N ASN A 172 -7.73 1.22 8.93
CA ASN A 172 -8.90 1.96 9.44
C ASN A 172 -9.70 1.20 10.51
N ASN A 173 -9.05 0.33 11.31
CA ASN A 173 -9.74 -0.30 12.42
C ASN A 173 -10.17 0.74 13.47
N PRO A 174 -11.27 0.50 14.23
CA PRO A 174 -11.86 1.52 15.10
C PRO A 174 -11.03 1.88 16.34
N LYS A 175 -10.04 1.06 16.74
CA LYS A 175 -9.24 1.32 17.94
C LYS A 175 -8.10 2.33 17.71
N ASN A 176 -7.39 2.23 16.56
CA ASN A 176 -6.21 3.03 16.27
C ASN A 176 -6.01 3.38 14.80
N GLU A 177 -7.06 3.32 13.99
CA GLU A 177 -7.06 3.61 12.54
C GLU A 177 -6.10 2.73 11.71
N GLY A 178 -5.52 1.68 12.28
CA GLY A 178 -4.48 0.88 11.63
C GLY A 178 -3.08 1.47 11.80
N HIS A 179 -2.86 2.27 12.84
CA HIS A 179 -1.55 2.85 13.16
C HIS A 179 -0.48 1.76 13.30
N ILE A 180 0.54 1.84 12.48
CA ILE A 180 1.70 0.93 12.52
C ILE A 180 2.68 1.44 13.58
N MET A 181 2.94 0.60 14.58
CA MET A 181 3.95 0.82 15.59
C MET A 181 4.96 -0.33 15.55
N ILE A 182 6.24 0.01 15.68
CA ILE A 182 7.33 -0.98 15.66
C ILE A 182 7.72 -1.30 17.08
N GLU A 183 7.66 -2.58 17.42
CA GLU A 183 7.93 -3.06 18.76
C GLU A 183 9.40 -3.46 18.91
N PHE A 184 10.11 -2.83 19.86
CA PHE A 184 11.53 -3.14 20.13
C PHE A 184 11.80 -3.55 21.56
N ASN A 185 12.66 -4.54 21.70
CA ASN A 185 13.39 -4.85 22.92
C ASN A 185 14.83 -4.33 22.82
N ASN A 186 15.33 -3.77 23.91
CA ASN A 186 16.70 -3.31 24.05
C ASN A 186 17.53 -4.42 24.72
N LEU A 187 18.54 -4.93 24.04
CA LEU A 187 19.45 -5.97 24.56
C LEU A 187 20.64 -5.38 25.28
N THR A 188 20.76 -4.07 25.36
CA THR A 188 21.90 -3.40 26.00
C THR A 188 21.62 -3.07 27.49
N ASN A 189 22.66 -2.69 28.21
CA ASN A 189 22.55 -2.24 29.62
C ASN A 189 22.27 -0.72 29.72
N GLU A 190 22.16 -0.02 28.59
CA GLU A 190 21.95 1.41 28.51
C GLU A 190 20.56 1.72 27.93
N HIS A 191 19.97 2.87 28.35
CA HIS A 191 18.76 3.38 27.68
C HIS A 191 19.11 3.84 26.27
N ILE A 192 18.32 3.44 25.28
CA ILE A 192 18.52 3.84 23.89
C ILE A 192 17.37 4.75 23.47
N THR A 193 17.70 5.96 23.03
CA THR A 193 16.71 6.88 22.47
C THR A 193 16.74 6.79 20.96
N ILE A 194 15.58 6.47 20.37
CA ILE A 194 15.30 6.63 18.95
C ILE A 194 14.76 8.03 18.74
N GLU A 195 15.49 8.85 18.00
CA GLU A 195 15.06 10.21 17.66
C GLU A 195 14.02 10.17 16.54
N LYS A 196 13.10 11.13 16.55
CA LYS A 196 12.17 11.40 15.45
C LYS A 196 12.94 11.54 14.14
N GLY A 197 12.40 10.98 13.05
CA GLY A 197 13.05 10.97 11.74
C GLY A 197 14.01 9.79 11.52
N THR A 198 14.32 9.02 12.56
CA THR A 198 15.15 7.82 12.43
C THR A 198 14.42 6.73 11.64
N ARG A 199 15.07 6.15 10.61
CA ARG A 199 14.56 5.00 9.87
C ARG A 199 14.79 3.73 10.69
N ILE A 200 13.72 3.10 11.16
CA ILE A 200 13.76 2.02 12.17
C ILE A 200 13.45 0.63 11.64
N ALA A 201 12.62 0.52 10.64
CA ALA A 201 12.15 -0.75 10.10
C ALA A 201 11.98 -0.66 8.58
N GLN A 202 11.81 -1.79 7.92
CA GLN A 202 11.43 -1.85 6.50
C GLN A 202 10.22 -2.75 6.33
N GLY A 203 9.30 -2.35 5.43
CA GLY A 203 8.10 -3.10 5.09
C GLY A 203 8.11 -3.61 3.66
N ILE A 204 7.61 -4.83 3.46
CA ILE A 204 7.49 -5.48 2.15
C ILE A 204 6.07 -6.02 2.03
N PHE A 205 5.34 -5.64 0.96
CA PHE A 205 4.04 -6.23 0.67
C PHE A 205 4.20 -7.61 0.04
N ASN A 206 3.41 -8.57 0.51
CA ASN A 206 3.41 -9.95 0.04
C ASN A 206 1.98 -10.45 -0.22
N LYS A 207 1.87 -11.52 -1.00
CA LYS A 207 0.59 -12.23 -1.23
C LYS A 207 0.35 -13.30 -0.16
N VAL A 208 -0.91 -13.44 0.23
CA VAL A 208 -1.37 -14.52 1.10
C VAL A 208 -1.75 -15.73 0.24
N LEU A 209 -1.23 -16.90 0.58
CA LEU A 209 -1.73 -18.16 0.03
C LEU A 209 -2.89 -18.64 0.92
N PRO A 210 -4.12 -18.80 0.38
CA PRO A 210 -5.26 -19.18 1.18
C PRO A 210 -5.10 -20.61 1.72
N VAL A 211 -5.40 -20.78 3.01
CA VAL A 211 -5.55 -22.11 3.61
C VAL A 211 -6.94 -22.62 3.27
N THR A 212 -7.01 -23.73 2.51
CA THR A 212 -8.28 -24.25 1.97
C THR A 212 -8.94 -25.33 2.85
N HIS A 213 -8.19 -25.92 3.80
CA HIS A 213 -8.67 -27.00 4.67
C HIS A 213 -8.12 -26.87 6.09
N GLY A 214 -8.87 -27.36 7.07
CA GLY A 214 -8.38 -27.53 8.44
C GLY A 214 -8.33 -26.25 9.29
N VAL A 215 -8.98 -25.17 8.88
CA VAL A 215 -9.07 -23.91 9.64
C VAL A 215 -10.51 -23.63 10.07
N ARG A 216 -10.66 -22.95 11.20
CA ARG A 216 -11.93 -22.43 11.69
C ARG A 216 -11.86 -20.90 11.65
N LEU A 217 -12.84 -20.27 11.03
CA LEU A 217 -13.01 -18.81 11.11
C LEU A 217 -13.66 -18.49 12.46
N LYS A 218 -13.00 -17.61 13.24
CA LYS A 218 -13.52 -17.20 14.56
C LYS A 218 -14.34 -15.91 14.45
N ASN A 219 -13.84 -14.92 13.70
CA ASN A 219 -14.46 -13.61 13.56
C ASN A 219 -14.44 -13.17 12.09
N ASP A 220 -15.50 -12.51 11.65
CA ASP A 220 -15.59 -11.98 10.27
C ASP A 220 -14.88 -10.62 10.10
N THR A 221 -14.66 -9.90 11.20
CA THR A 221 -14.08 -8.55 11.20
C THR A 221 -13.06 -8.38 12.32
N ARG A 222 -12.07 -7.51 12.06
CA ARG A 222 -11.06 -7.11 13.03
C ARG A 222 -11.48 -5.83 13.75
N ASN A 223 -11.28 -5.78 15.08
CA ASN A 223 -11.58 -4.61 15.90
C ASN A 223 -10.33 -3.84 16.37
N GLY A 224 -9.12 -4.35 16.14
CA GLY A 224 -7.88 -3.70 16.58
C GLY A 224 -6.63 -4.56 16.31
N GLY A 225 -5.50 -4.22 16.94
CA GLY A 225 -4.23 -4.93 16.85
C GLY A 225 -3.73 -5.46 18.19
N PHE A 226 -2.48 -5.97 18.22
CA PHE A 226 -1.76 -6.38 19.44
C PHE A 226 -2.55 -7.32 20.36
N GLY A 227 -3.17 -8.38 19.78
CA GLY A 227 -3.92 -9.39 20.53
C GLY A 227 -5.42 -9.14 20.66
N SER A 228 -5.98 -8.08 20.09
CA SER A 228 -7.43 -7.77 20.18
C SER A 228 -8.36 -8.84 19.61
N THR A 229 -7.86 -9.79 18.82
CA THR A 229 -8.62 -10.95 18.31
C THR A 229 -8.82 -12.04 19.36
N ASN A 230 -8.21 -11.93 20.56
CA ASN A 230 -8.35 -12.87 21.68
C ASN A 230 -9.42 -12.45 22.68
N GLU A 231 -9.92 -11.23 22.61
CA GLU A 231 -11.02 -10.76 23.48
C GLU A 231 -12.33 -11.40 23.00
N ASN A 232 -12.94 -12.22 23.87
CA ASN A 232 -14.29 -12.81 23.70
C ASN A 232 -15.37 -11.75 23.78
#